data_3b2742561a5aab27ad2152569130102e
#
_entry.id   3b2742561a5aab27ad2152569130102e
#
_cell.length_a   1.000
_cell.length_b   1.000
_cell.length_c   1.000
_cell.angle_alpha   90.00
_cell.angle_beta   90.00
_cell.angle_gamma   90.00
#
_symmetry.space_group_name_H-M   'P 1'
#
loop_
_entity.id
_entity.type
_entity.pdbx_description
1 polymer ?
#
loop_
_entity_poly.entity_id
_entity_poly.type
_entity_poly.pdbx_seq_one_letter_code
_entity_poly.pdbx_strand_id
1 'polypeptide(L)'
;MKAGWDVARARVMADFRDFRFTWGGFFKWTGITLLAFLVAAIVTLYFLDWNQMRGPLSRYLSSHSGREVRIEGNLSVKLFSWQPSMDVGEVFIGNPGWVGTPQAARFKRARVEVRLVPLIFGDVILPLVRIDEPTLLLVRDESGRTNWDSKDGQNPNEAFKLPPIRRFIINNGHVEIRDAVRKLHFTGTVSSTEEAGSRKASFALTGDGTLNQNKFLANVQGGPLLNVDASRPYDFNADVHAGATHAVVNGSITQPFHLDRFTASINVSGPDLSELYFMTGLVLPKTPAYHMTLSVQRDGSFYRLSDINAMLGSTDLAGNLTVDASNKVPSLAGKVASRSLNFADLGPMVGGGKAQPVTARYLLPDTALHTERLKQTNAEVDYSAASIK
;
A
#
# COMPACT_ATOMS: atom_id res chain seq x y z
N MET A 1 -80.00 -11.10 53.37
CA MET A 1 -78.67 -10.67 53.06
C MET A 1 -78.01 -11.31 51.80
N LYS A 2 -78.79 -11.88 50.86
CA LYS A 2 -78.24 -12.53 49.63
C LYS A 2 -78.51 -11.70 48.32
N ALA A 3 -79.44 -10.72 48.35
CA ALA A 3 -79.78 -9.95 47.12
C ALA A 3 -78.86 -8.81 46.75
N GLY A 4 -77.91 -8.37 47.68
CA GLY A 4 -76.99 -7.25 47.40
C GLY A 4 -75.73 -7.66 46.65
N TRP A 5 -75.34 -8.93 46.72
CA TRP A 5 -74.15 -9.43 46.10
C TRP A 5 -74.26 -9.74 44.59
N ASP A 6 -75.44 -10.11 44.18
CA ASP A 6 -75.75 -10.43 42.78
C ASP A 6 -75.82 -9.20 41.89
N VAL A 7 -76.30 -8.06 42.44
CA VAL A 7 -76.31 -6.80 41.70
C VAL A 7 -74.96 -6.16 41.53
N ALA A 8 -74.03 -6.33 42.52
CA ALA A 8 -72.70 -5.83 42.43
C ALA A 8 -71.81 -6.66 41.41
N ARG A 9 -71.99 -7.99 41.38
CA ARG A 9 -71.36 -8.86 40.37
C ARG A 9 -71.89 -8.60 38.95
N ALA A 10 -73.18 -8.32 38.79
CA ALA A 10 -73.76 -7.97 37.47
C ALA A 10 -73.20 -6.64 36.91
N ARG A 11 -72.93 -5.64 37.76
CA ARG A 11 -72.37 -4.37 37.32
C ARG A 11 -70.88 -4.50 36.95
N VAL A 12 -70.09 -5.25 37.73
CA VAL A 12 -68.67 -5.46 37.41
C VAL A 12 -68.48 -6.30 36.13
N MET A 13 -69.43 -7.26 35.87
CA MET A 13 -69.36 -8.04 34.63
C MET A 13 -69.95 -7.32 33.41
N ALA A 14 -70.81 -6.28 33.60
CA ALA A 14 -71.26 -5.48 32.49
C ALA A 14 -70.25 -4.51 31.95
N ASP A 15 -69.35 -3.93 32.81
CA ASP A 15 -68.27 -3.05 32.40
C ASP A 15 -67.17 -3.76 31.62
N PHE A 16 -66.99 -5.08 31.80
CA PHE A 16 -66.03 -5.86 31.01
C PHE A 16 -66.53 -6.30 29.63
N ARG A 17 -67.83 -6.17 29.36
CA ARG A 17 -68.47 -6.61 28.08
C ARG A 17 -68.44 -5.56 26.98
N ASP A 18 -68.15 -4.31 27.31
CA ASP A 18 -68.11 -3.20 26.31
C ASP A 18 -66.68 -2.86 25.87
N PHE A 19 -65.64 -3.60 26.36
CA PHE A 19 -64.30 -3.46 25.81
C PHE A 19 -64.23 -4.13 24.43
N ARG A 20 -64.91 -3.51 23.42
CA ARG A 20 -64.75 -3.87 22.03
C ARG A 20 -63.30 -3.51 21.63
N PHE A 21 -62.43 -4.50 21.69
CA PHE A 21 -61.10 -4.40 21.11
C PHE A 21 -61.22 -4.17 19.62
N THR A 22 -61.28 -2.86 19.22
CA THR A 22 -61.33 -2.48 17.82
C THR A 22 -59.88 -2.52 17.28
N TRP A 23 -59.58 -3.52 16.47
CA TRP A 23 -58.31 -3.66 15.78
C TRP A 23 -57.84 -2.34 15.14
N GLY A 24 -58.77 -1.52 14.63
CA GLY A 24 -58.49 -0.21 14.07
C GLY A 24 -57.99 0.83 15.10
N GLY A 25 -58.47 0.75 16.37
CA GLY A 25 -57.98 1.58 17.47
C GLY A 25 -56.55 1.17 17.88
N PHE A 26 -56.32 -0.13 17.99
CA PHE A 26 -55.01 -0.66 18.32
C PHE A 26 -53.95 -0.26 17.30
N PHE A 27 -54.19 -0.41 15.99
CA PHE A 27 -53.25 -0.01 14.95
C PHE A 27 -53.03 1.52 14.89
N LYS A 28 -54.06 2.33 15.18
CA LYS A 28 -53.88 3.78 15.27
C LYS A 28 -52.96 4.20 16.44
N TRP A 29 -53.20 3.64 17.63
CA TRP A 29 -52.43 3.96 18.81
C TRP A 29 -50.99 3.42 18.74
N THR A 30 -50.79 2.21 18.21
CA THR A 30 -49.44 1.69 17.92
C THR A 30 -48.72 2.53 16.88
N GLY A 31 -49.38 2.99 15.82
CA GLY A 31 -48.82 3.87 14.82
C GLY A 31 -48.37 5.23 15.40
N ILE A 32 -49.26 5.85 16.27
CA ILE A 32 -48.95 7.12 16.93
C ILE A 32 -47.77 6.97 17.92
N THR A 33 -47.74 5.89 18.72
CA THR A 33 -46.60 5.64 19.64
C THR A 33 -45.32 5.37 18.89
N LEU A 34 -45.36 4.64 17.80
CA LEU A 34 -44.17 4.40 16.96
C LEU A 34 -43.66 5.70 16.32
N LEU A 35 -44.59 6.52 15.82
CA LEU A 35 -44.24 7.85 15.27
C LEU A 35 -43.70 8.78 16.35
N ALA A 36 -44.29 8.83 17.54
CA ALA A 36 -43.79 9.64 18.65
C ALA A 36 -42.41 9.17 19.10
N PHE A 37 -42.19 7.86 19.15
CA PHE A 37 -40.84 7.31 19.47
C PHE A 37 -39.81 7.67 18.40
N LEU A 38 -40.18 7.58 17.11
CA LEU A 38 -39.34 7.98 15.99
C LEU A 38 -38.99 9.47 16.06
N VAL A 39 -39.97 10.34 16.31
CA VAL A 39 -39.73 11.79 16.45
C VAL A 39 -38.85 12.06 17.66
N ALA A 40 -39.09 11.42 18.80
CA ALA A 40 -38.25 11.57 19.99
C ALA A 40 -36.80 11.10 19.72
N ALA A 41 -36.61 9.99 19.00
CA ALA A 41 -35.29 9.50 18.61
C ALA A 41 -34.58 10.50 17.67
N ILE A 42 -35.29 11.05 16.69
CA ILE A 42 -34.74 12.08 15.77
C ILE A 42 -34.31 13.32 16.55
N VAL A 43 -35.15 13.82 17.45
CA VAL A 43 -34.86 14.98 18.29
C VAL A 43 -33.67 14.70 19.19
N THR A 44 -33.61 13.54 19.80
CA THR A 44 -32.47 13.13 20.64
C THR A 44 -31.18 13.11 19.83
N LEU A 45 -31.17 12.51 18.64
CA LEU A 45 -30.01 12.46 17.74
C LEU A 45 -29.59 13.85 17.23
N TYR A 46 -30.57 14.78 17.09
CA TYR A 46 -30.28 16.15 16.67
C TYR A 46 -29.56 16.97 17.76
N PHE A 47 -29.96 16.79 19.03
CA PHE A 47 -29.37 17.49 20.17
C PHE A 47 -28.23 16.73 20.83
N LEU A 48 -27.88 15.54 20.34
CA LEU A 48 -26.82 14.74 20.90
C LEU A 48 -25.46 15.43 20.73
N ASP A 49 -24.76 15.65 21.80
CA ASP A 49 -23.35 16.07 21.75
C ASP A 49 -22.47 14.87 21.33
N TRP A 50 -22.16 14.80 20.05
CA TRP A 50 -21.35 13.74 19.47
C TRP A 50 -19.94 13.66 20.05
N ASN A 51 -19.42 14.74 20.67
CA ASN A 51 -18.13 14.72 21.35
C ASN A 51 -18.09 13.74 22.52
N GLN A 52 -19.23 13.47 23.17
CA GLN A 52 -19.31 12.45 24.22
C GLN A 52 -19.12 11.03 23.70
N MET A 53 -19.35 10.82 22.43
CA MET A 53 -19.17 9.50 21.75
C MET A 53 -17.72 9.20 21.39
N ARG A 54 -16.78 10.15 21.51
CA ARG A 54 -15.36 9.92 21.21
C ARG A 54 -14.77 8.74 21.98
N GLY A 55 -15.02 8.68 23.30
CA GLY A 55 -14.52 7.59 24.14
C GLY A 55 -15.07 6.21 23.78
N PRO A 56 -16.40 6.04 23.72
CA PRO A 56 -17.00 4.80 23.25
C PRO A 56 -16.51 4.37 21.85
N LEU A 57 -16.46 5.31 20.90
CA LEU A 57 -16.00 5.02 19.53
C LEU A 57 -14.51 4.63 19.50
N SER A 58 -13.65 5.33 20.27
CA SER A 58 -12.22 4.97 20.40
C SER A 58 -12.06 3.55 20.95
N ARG A 59 -12.82 3.17 21.98
CA ARG A 59 -12.78 1.80 22.54
C ARG A 59 -13.24 0.76 21.55
N TYR A 60 -14.34 1.05 20.81
CA TYR A 60 -14.86 0.15 19.78
C TYR A 60 -13.82 -0.07 18.67
N LEU A 61 -13.23 1.02 18.14
CA LEU A 61 -12.20 0.94 17.11
C LEU A 61 -10.95 0.21 17.62
N SER A 62 -10.54 0.47 18.86
CA SER A 62 -9.39 -0.20 19.48
C SER A 62 -9.62 -1.71 19.61
N SER A 63 -10.82 -2.13 20.06
CA SER A 63 -11.13 -3.56 20.22
C SER A 63 -11.18 -4.29 18.88
N HIS A 64 -11.69 -3.67 17.81
CA HIS A 64 -11.79 -4.28 16.47
C HIS A 64 -10.46 -4.27 15.70
N SER A 65 -9.67 -3.18 15.84
CA SER A 65 -8.38 -3.10 15.15
C SER A 65 -7.25 -3.82 15.89
N GLY A 66 -7.44 -4.21 17.15
CA GLY A 66 -6.39 -4.76 18.01
C GLY A 66 -5.28 -3.76 18.33
N ARG A 67 -5.53 -2.46 18.12
CA ARG A 67 -4.58 -1.34 18.32
C ARG A 67 -5.22 -0.25 19.13
N GLU A 68 -4.40 0.52 19.81
CA GLU A 68 -4.88 1.71 20.49
C GLU A 68 -5.33 2.75 19.45
N VAL A 69 -6.61 3.10 19.46
CA VAL A 69 -7.18 4.18 18.64
C VAL A 69 -7.74 5.23 19.58
N ARG A 70 -7.28 6.47 19.45
CA ARG A 70 -7.76 7.62 20.20
C ARG A 70 -8.24 8.71 19.27
N ILE A 71 -9.43 9.24 19.58
CA ILE A 71 -9.98 10.43 18.93
C ILE A 71 -9.72 11.60 19.91
N GLU A 72 -8.72 12.40 19.58
CA GLU A 72 -8.27 13.52 20.45
C GLU A 72 -8.99 14.83 20.09
N GLY A 73 -9.37 15.00 18.82
CA GLY A 73 -10.06 16.18 18.33
C GLY A 73 -11.59 16.08 18.40
N ASN A 74 -12.27 17.04 17.78
CA ASN A 74 -13.73 17.11 17.78
C ASN A 74 -14.35 16.04 16.88
N LEU A 75 -15.45 15.45 17.36
CA LEU A 75 -16.30 14.56 16.61
C LEU A 75 -17.62 15.27 16.28
N SER A 76 -17.92 15.42 15.00
CA SER A 76 -19.14 16.06 14.50
C SER A 76 -19.82 15.13 13.52
N VAL A 77 -21.12 14.90 13.72
CA VAL A 77 -21.91 14.05 12.83
C VAL A 77 -23.10 14.85 12.31
N LYS A 78 -23.25 14.89 10.99
CA LYS A 78 -24.36 15.52 10.28
C LYS A 78 -25.28 14.43 9.73
N LEU A 79 -26.29 14.04 10.50
CA LEU A 79 -27.22 12.95 10.13
C LEU A 79 -28.29 13.40 9.15
N PHE A 80 -28.80 14.65 9.30
CA PHE A 80 -29.94 15.17 8.54
C PHE A 80 -29.49 15.77 7.20
N SER A 81 -28.95 14.90 6.34
CA SER A 81 -28.55 15.20 4.97
C SER A 81 -28.82 13.98 4.10
N TRP A 82 -29.00 14.18 2.80
CA TRP A 82 -29.03 13.07 1.83
C TRP A 82 -27.74 12.23 1.83
N GLN A 83 -26.65 12.82 2.28
CA GLN A 83 -25.37 12.16 2.50
C GLN A 83 -24.88 12.52 3.91
N PRO A 84 -25.30 11.74 4.93
CA PRO A 84 -24.79 11.92 6.28
C PRO A 84 -23.28 11.87 6.30
N SER A 85 -22.66 12.75 7.07
CA SER A 85 -21.21 12.83 7.17
C SER A 85 -20.77 12.86 8.63
N MET A 86 -19.61 12.26 8.85
CA MET A 86 -18.89 12.27 10.12
C MET A 86 -17.55 12.96 9.88
N ASP A 87 -17.28 14.03 10.59
CA ASP A 87 -16.00 14.72 10.67
C ASP A 87 -15.32 14.37 12.00
N VAL A 88 -14.14 13.79 11.94
CA VAL A 88 -13.34 13.40 13.09
C VAL A 88 -12.05 14.21 13.07
N GLY A 89 -11.84 15.01 14.09
CA GLY A 89 -10.57 15.71 14.32
C GLY A 89 -9.54 14.80 15.00
N GLU A 90 -8.29 15.06 14.80
CA GLU A 90 -7.13 14.45 15.44
C GLU A 90 -7.31 12.99 15.90
N VAL A 91 -7.04 12.05 14.99
CA VAL A 91 -7.09 10.61 15.28
C VAL A 91 -5.67 10.11 15.45
N PHE A 92 -5.43 9.42 16.55
CA PHE A 92 -4.18 8.72 16.84
C PHE A 92 -4.40 7.22 16.73
N ILE A 93 -3.46 6.51 16.07
CA ILE A 93 -3.40 5.05 15.99
C ILE A 93 -2.04 4.61 16.53
N GLY A 94 -2.08 3.76 17.55
CA GLY A 94 -0.89 3.24 18.23
C GLY A 94 -0.18 2.15 17.42
N ASN A 95 1.12 2.05 17.64
CA ASN A 95 1.95 0.94 17.15
C ASN A 95 1.83 -0.29 18.07
N PRO A 96 2.11 -1.49 17.53
CA PRO A 96 2.42 -2.63 18.37
C PRO A 96 3.65 -2.36 19.25
N GLY A 97 3.68 -2.90 20.45
CA GLY A 97 4.73 -2.60 21.44
C GLY A 97 6.17 -2.93 20.99
N TRP A 98 6.34 -3.82 20.00
CA TRP A 98 7.66 -4.19 19.47
C TRP A 98 8.31 -3.11 18.60
N VAL A 99 7.55 -2.11 18.11
CA VAL A 99 8.09 -1.05 17.20
C VAL A 99 8.92 -0.02 17.95
N GLY A 100 8.73 0.13 19.26
CA GLY A 100 9.48 1.08 20.09
C GLY A 100 9.03 2.54 19.97
N THR A 101 8.27 2.91 18.95
CA THR A 101 7.62 4.21 18.80
C THR A 101 6.11 4.08 19.00
N PRO A 102 5.46 4.95 19.80
CA PRO A 102 4.06 4.75 20.16
C PRO A 102 3.08 4.98 19.01
N GLN A 103 3.42 5.79 18.02
CA GLN A 103 2.54 6.23 16.95
C GLN A 103 2.77 5.47 15.67
N ALA A 104 1.72 4.78 15.14
CA ALA A 104 1.70 4.20 13.80
C ALA A 104 1.12 5.18 12.78
N ALA A 105 0.03 5.86 13.15
CA ALA A 105 -0.58 6.87 12.30
C ALA A 105 -1.21 7.99 13.13
N ARG A 106 -1.27 9.18 12.55
CA ARG A 106 -2.03 10.32 13.06
C ARG A 106 -2.69 11.04 11.90
N PHE A 107 -3.93 11.45 12.05
CA PHE A 107 -4.66 12.23 11.07
C PHE A 107 -5.11 13.52 11.72
N LYS A 108 -4.91 14.65 11.05
CA LYS A 108 -5.40 15.94 11.55
C LYS A 108 -6.92 16.02 11.44
N ARG A 109 -7.48 15.47 10.36
CA ARG A 109 -8.92 15.37 10.12
C ARG A 109 -9.24 14.18 9.24
N ALA A 110 -10.31 13.49 9.57
CA ALA A 110 -10.93 12.51 8.70
C ALA A 110 -12.39 12.85 8.47
N ARG A 111 -12.85 12.84 7.22
CA ARG A 111 -14.27 12.96 6.85
C ARG A 111 -14.73 11.71 6.15
N VAL A 112 -15.83 11.18 6.62
CA VAL A 112 -16.51 10.01 6.03
C VAL A 112 -17.94 10.37 5.71
N GLU A 113 -18.37 10.14 4.48
CA GLU A 113 -19.76 10.25 4.06
C GLU A 113 -20.35 8.86 3.86
N VAL A 114 -21.64 8.68 4.22
CA VAL A 114 -22.32 7.40 4.13
C VAL A 114 -23.62 7.57 3.35
N ARG A 115 -23.99 6.61 2.53
CA ARG A 115 -25.31 6.58 1.89
C ARG A 115 -26.39 6.08 2.85
N LEU A 116 -27.43 6.89 3.08
CA LEU A 116 -28.47 6.59 4.06
C LEU A 116 -29.34 5.42 3.59
N VAL A 117 -29.77 5.43 2.34
CA VAL A 117 -30.72 4.41 1.83
C VAL A 117 -30.13 3.00 1.87
N PRO A 118 -28.92 2.71 1.34
CA PRO A 118 -28.31 1.40 1.49
C PRO A 118 -28.09 1.02 2.96
N LEU A 119 -27.72 1.98 3.81
CA LEU A 119 -27.45 1.73 5.24
C LEU A 119 -28.69 1.21 5.97
N ILE A 120 -29.90 1.68 5.63
CA ILE A 120 -31.17 1.19 6.20
C ILE A 120 -31.36 -0.31 5.86
N PHE A 121 -30.88 -0.76 4.71
CA PHE A 121 -30.95 -2.16 4.28
C PHE A 121 -29.73 -3.00 4.68
N GLY A 122 -28.81 -2.44 5.47
CA GLY A 122 -27.61 -3.13 5.97
C GLY A 122 -26.36 -2.99 5.08
N ASP A 123 -26.46 -2.29 3.95
CA ASP A 123 -25.34 -2.08 3.05
C ASP A 123 -24.61 -0.78 3.37
N VAL A 124 -23.32 -0.85 3.69
CA VAL A 124 -22.47 0.33 3.92
C VAL A 124 -21.82 0.74 2.62
N ILE A 125 -22.19 1.90 2.08
CA ILE A 125 -21.53 2.53 0.92
C ILE A 125 -21.01 3.88 1.35
N LEU A 126 -19.71 4.14 1.07
CA LEU A 126 -19.03 5.38 1.42
C LEU A 126 -18.83 6.24 0.17
N PRO A 127 -19.66 7.28 -0.06
CA PRO A 127 -19.48 8.22 -1.17
C PRO A 127 -18.15 8.94 -1.13
N LEU A 128 -17.67 9.28 0.08
CA LEU A 128 -16.41 10.00 0.29
C LEU A 128 -15.72 9.52 1.56
N VAL A 129 -14.43 9.26 1.43
CA VAL A 129 -13.48 9.20 2.54
C VAL A 129 -12.37 10.19 2.24
N ARG A 130 -12.19 11.17 3.11
CA ARG A 130 -11.11 12.17 3.01
C ARG A 130 -10.30 12.15 4.28
N ILE A 131 -8.97 12.15 4.12
CA ILE A 131 -8.01 12.20 5.20
C ILE A 131 -7.07 13.36 4.94
N ASP A 132 -7.05 14.33 5.86
CA ASP A 132 -6.21 15.52 5.75
C ASP A 132 -4.99 15.39 6.68
N GLU A 133 -3.83 15.66 6.14
CA GLU A 133 -2.52 15.65 6.79
C GLU A 133 -2.27 14.35 7.59
N PRO A 134 -2.42 13.15 6.98
CA PRO A 134 -2.03 11.92 7.65
C PRO A 134 -0.51 11.86 7.80
N THR A 135 -0.05 11.42 8.97
CA THR A 135 1.32 10.99 9.20
C THR A 135 1.31 9.50 9.43
N LEU A 136 2.04 8.74 8.63
CA LEU A 136 2.10 7.28 8.66
C LEU A 136 3.52 6.81 8.91
N LEU A 137 3.71 5.88 9.85
CA LEU A 137 4.95 5.16 10.05
C LEU A 137 4.73 3.68 9.72
N LEU A 138 5.38 3.21 8.67
CA LEU A 138 5.36 1.82 8.22
C LEU A 138 6.68 1.16 8.60
N VAL A 139 6.64 0.11 9.43
CA VAL A 139 7.82 -0.58 9.93
C VAL A 139 7.75 -2.07 9.60
N ARG A 140 8.82 -2.59 9.01
CA ARG A 140 9.10 -4.02 8.89
C ARG A 140 10.40 -4.33 9.61
N ASP A 141 10.37 -5.24 10.57
CA ASP A 141 11.55 -5.66 11.31
C ASP A 141 12.39 -6.71 10.57
N GLU A 142 13.53 -7.10 11.12
CA GLU A 142 14.44 -8.10 10.54
C GLU A 142 13.81 -9.49 10.39
N SER A 143 12.80 -9.81 11.20
CA SER A 143 12.05 -11.07 11.10
C SER A 143 10.96 -11.05 10.03
N GLY A 144 10.74 -9.88 9.38
CA GLY A 144 9.70 -9.66 8.39
C GLY A 144 8.35 -9.27 8.96
N ARG A 145 8.21 -9.10 10.30
CA ARG A 145 6.96 -8.62 10.90
C ARG A 145 6.71 -7.17 10.51
N THR A 146 5.47 -6.85 10.23
CA THR A 146 5.05 -5.52 9.83
C THR A 146 4.13 -4.88 10.88
N ASN A 147 4.17 -3.56 10.98
CA ASN A 147 3.26 -2.85 11.87
C ASN A 147 1.90 -2.54 11.22
N TRP A 148 1.68 -2.89 9.98
CA TRP A 148 0.39 -2.72 9.29
C TRP A 148 -0.42 -4.01 9.15
N ASP A 149 0.16 -5.19 9.37
CA ASP A 149 -0.59 -6.44 9.38
C ASP A 149 -1.45 -6.55 10.65
N SER A 150 -2.66 -7.08 10.52
CA SER A 150 -3.53 -7.34 11.67
C SER A 150 -2.99 -8.50 12.49
N LYS A 151 -3.26 -8.49 13.83
CA LYS A 151 -2.76 -9.50 14.77
C LYS A 151 -3.19 -10.94 14.47
N ASP A 152 -4.25 -11.12 13.70
CA ASP A 152 -4.80 -12.44 13.39
C ASP A 152 -4.21 -13.03 12.10
N GLY A 153 -2.88 -13.08 11.98
CA GLY A 153 -2.13 -13.72 10.88
C GLY A 153 -2.56 -15.16 10.52
N GLN A 154 -3.78 -15.56 10.85
CA GLN A 154 -4.34 -16.89 10.54
C GLN A 154 -5.02 -16.94 9.17
N ASN A 155 -5.30 -15.83 8.51
CA ASN A 155 -5.83 -15.84 7.15
C ASN A 155 -5.32 -14.65 6.33
N PRO A 156 -4.27 -14.82 5.52
CA PRO A 156 -3.83 -13.79 4.56
C PRO A 156 -4.92 -13.43 3.53
N ASN A 157 -5.97 -14.24 3.42
CA ASN A 157 -7.11 -14.02 2.50
C ASN A 157 -8.29 -13.27 3.10
N GLU A 158 -8.34 -13.03 4.41
CA GLU A 158 -9.30 -12.11 5.03
C GLU A 158 -8.67 -10.71 5.15
N ALA A 159 -8.28 -10.14 4.02
CA ALA A 159 -8.04 -8.72 3.95
C ALA A 159 -9.28 -7.99 4.50
N PHE A 160 -9.06 -7.07 5.44
CA PHE A 160 -10.11 -6.20 5.97
C PHE A 160 -10.89 -5.62 4.79
N LYS A 161 -12.07 -6.16 4.51
CA LYS A 161 -12.91 -5.73 3.39
C LYS A 161 -13.47 -4.37 3.73
N LEU A 162 -12.81 -3.34 3.24
CA LEU A 162 -13.35 -1.98 3.29
C LEU A 162 -14.70 -1.96 2.55
N PRO A 163 -15.71 -1.27 3.10
CA PRO A 163 -16.94 -1.02 2.35
C PRO A 163 -16.61 -0.28 1.04
N PRO A 164 -17.44 -0.40 -0.01
CA PRO A 164 -17.22 0.29 -1.27
C PRO A 164 -17.05 1.79 -1.08
N ILE A 165 -15.87 2.32 -1.42
CA ILE A 165 -15.54 3.74 -1.35
C ILE A 165 -15.59 4.31 -2.77
N ARG A 166 -16.42 5.35 -3.00
CA ARG A 166 -16.51 5.99 -4.33
C ARG A 166 -15.41 6.99 -4.59
N ARG A 167 -15.14 7.84 -3.61
CA ARG A 167 -14.03 8.81 -3.66
C ARG A 167 -13.17 8.67 -2.43
N PHE A 168 -11.89 8.54 -2.64
CA PHE A 168 -10.89 8.52 -1.58
C PHE A 168 -9.88 9.64 -1.81
N ILE A 169 -9.67 10.47 -0.80
CA ILE A 169 -8.80 11.65 -0.89
C ILE A 169 -7.82 11.65 0.27
N ILE A 170 -6.53 11.72 -0.04
CA ILE A 170 -5.46 12.02 0.90
C ILE A 170 -4.87 13.37 0.52
N ASN A 171 -4.92 14.33 1.43
CA ASN A 171 -4.30 15.64 1.26
C ASN A 171 -3.08 15.79 2.17
N ASN A 172 -1.94 16.18 1.60
CA ASN A 172 -0.71 16.53 2.32
C ASN A 172 -0.28 15.47 3.36
N GLY A 173 -0.34 14.18 2.98
CA GLY A 173 0.10 13.09 3.83
C GLY A 173 1.63 13.05 3.93
N HIS A 174 2.14 12.59 5.06
CA HIS A 174 3.55 12.27 5.28
C HIS A 174 3.67 10.78 5.56
N VAL A 175 4.65 10.15 4.96
CA VAL A 175 4.94 8.73 5.16
C VAL A 175 6.41 8.55 5.50
N GLU A 176 6.64 7.73 6.52
CA GLU A 176 7.96 7.21 6.84
C GLU A 176 7.91 5.68 6.74
N ILE A 177 8.84 5.10 5.98
CA ILE A 177 8.96 3.65 5.79
C ILE A 177 10.31 3.21 6.33
N ARG A 178 10.30 2.25 7.25
CA ARG A 178 11.48 1.58 7.80
C ARG A 178 11.37 0.08 7.55
N ASP A 179 12.09 -0.42 6.56
CA ASP A 179 12.11 -1.85 6.20
C ASP A 179 13.50 -2.43 6.44
N ALA A 180 13.67 -3.15 7.55
CA ALA A 180 14.96 -3.74 7.93
C ALA A 180 15.38 -4.89 6.99
N VAL A 181 14.41 -5.65 6.44
CA VAL A 181 14.69 -6.73 5.49
C VAL A 181 15.31 -6.18 4.20
N ARG A 182 14.80 -5.04 3.70
CA ARG A 182 15.28 -4.39 2.48
C ARG A 182 16.35 -3.34 2.75
N LYS A 183 16.69 -3.09 4.01
CA LYS A 183 17.57 -1.99 4.43
C LYS A 183 17.13 -0.65 3.85
N LEU A 184 15.81 -0.42 3.84
CA LEU A 184 15.17 0.76 3.29
C LEU A 184 14.72 1.68 4.44
N HIS A 185 15.11 2.94 4.35
CA HIS A 185 14.53 4.04 5.09
C HIS A 185 14.09 5.12 4.10
N PHE A 186 12.81 5.45 4.09
CA PHE A 186 12.23 6.42 3.18
C PHE A 186 11.33 7.40 3.93
N THR A 187 11.41 8.66 3.59
CA THR A 187 10.54 9.72 4.10
C THR A 187 9.99 10.51 2.92
N GLY A 188 8.70 10.76 2.92
CA GLY A 188 8.11 11.46 1.79
C GLY A 188 6.71 12.00 2.05
N THR A 189 6.20 12.68 1.03
CA THR A 189 4.84 13.20 0.99
C THR A 189 3.97 12.32 0.10
N VAL A 190 2.74 12.10 0.52
CA VAL A 190 1.76 11.31 -0.21
C VAL A 190 0.48 12.11 -0.43
N SER A 191 -0.05 12.02 -1.64
CA SER A 191 -1.37 12.53 -1.97
C SER A 191 -2.13 11.53 -2.82
N SER A 192 -3.45 11.52 -2.69
CA SER A 192 -4.30 10.69 -3.53
C SER A 192 -5.64 11.36 -3.77
N THR A 193 -6.18 11.22 -4.97
CA THR A 193 -7.53 11.63 -5.31
C THR A 193 -8.13 10.55 -6.19
N GLU A 194 -8.75 9.58 -5.55
CA GLU A 194 -9.31 8.40 -6.21
C GLU A 194 -10.79 8.54 -6.45
N GLU A 195 -11.23 8.10 -7.63
CA GLU A 195 -12.63 7.97 -7.98
C GLU A 195 -12.88 6.56 -8.52
N ALA A 196 -13.88 5.88 -7.96
CA ALA A 196 -14.21 4.52 -8.36
C ALA A 196 -14.53 4.45 -9.86
N GLY A 197 -13.84 3.56 -10.58
CA GLY A 197 -13.94 3.40 -12.03
C GLY A 197 -13.05 4.34 -12.85
N SER A 198 -12.35 5.30 -12.24
CA SER A 198 -11.37 6.13 -12.93
C SER A 198 -10.08 5.34 -13.22
N ARG A 199 -9.52 5.57 -14.41
CA ARG A 199 -8.19 5.02 -14.81
C ARG A 199 -7.07 6.05 -14.69
N LYS A 200 -7.37 7.28 -14.28
CA LYS A 200 -6.35 8.31 -14.15
C LYS A 200 -5.49 8.02 -12.93
N ALA A 201 -4.18 8.22 -13.07
CA ALA A 201 -3.27 8.21 -11.94
C ALA A 201 -3.80 9.17 -10.87
N SER A 202 -4.00 8.64 -9.67
CA SER A 202 -4.65 9.37 -8.58
C SER A 202 -3.79 9.43 -7.33
N PHE A 203 -2.69 8.66 -7.32
CA PHE A 203 -1.74 8.57 -6.24
C PHE A 203 -0.41 9.18 -6.64
N ALA A 204 0.18 9.97 -5.76
CA ALA A 204 1.54 10.49 -5.90
C ALA A 204 2.28 10.37 -4.57
N LEU A 205 3.51 9.86 -4.64
CA LEU A 205 4.44 9.74 -3.52
C LEU A 205 5.77 10.33 -3.96
N THR A 206 6.26 11.33 -3.24
CA THR A 206 7.56 11.97 -3.52
C THR A 206 8.35 12.06 -2.23
N GLY A 207 9.62 11.68 -2.27
CA GLY A 207 10.46 11.74 -1.09
C GLY A 207 11.87 11.28 -1.35
N ASP A 208 12.60 11.15 -0.26
CA ASP A 208 13.98 10.72 -0.24
C ASP A 208 14.22 9.63 0.82
N GLY A 209 15.34 8.97 0.69
CA GLY A 209 15.65 7.91 1.63
C GLY A 209 17.02 7.31 1.41
N THR A 210 17.23 6.18 2.09
CA THR A 210 18.40 5.32 1.90
C THR A 210 17.93 3.90 1.61
N LEU A 211 18.55 3.26 0.63
CA LEU A 211 18.35 1.85 0.32
C LEU A 211 19.74 1.19 0.24
N ASN A 212 19.96 0.14 1.04
CA ASN A 212 21.30 -0.47 1.16
C ASN A 212 22.41 0.56 1.42
N GLN A 213 22.16 1.56 2.28
CA GLN A 213 23.06 2.67 2.66
C GLN A 213 23.27 3.75 1.58
N ASN A 214 22.73 3.61 0.38
CA ASN A 214 22.83 4.62 -0.67
C ASN A 214 21.60 5.55 -0.62
N LYS A 215 21.85 6.84 -0.73
CA LYS A 215 20.79 7.85 -0.78
C LYS A 215 20.09 7.81 -2.13
N PHE A 216 18.77 7.97 -2.12
CA PHE A 216 17.99 8.10 -3.33
C PHE A 216 16.85 9.11 -3.18
N LEU A 217 16.37 9.62 -4.30
CA LEU A 217 15.14 10.38 -4.45
C LEU A 217 14.17 9.54 -5.26
N ALA A 218 12.90 9.55 -4.90
CA ALA A 218 11.88 8.83 -5.65
C ALA A 218 10.63 9.68 -5.84
N ASN A 219 10.08 9.62 -7.04
CA ASN A 219 8.77 10.15 -7.38
C ASN A 219 7.96 9.01 -7.98
N VAL A 220 6.87 8.62 -7.31
CA VAL A 220 6.03 7.50 -7.73
C VAL A 220 4.62 8.01 -7.97
N GLN A 221 4.06 7.68 -9.11
CA GLN A 221 2.68 7.97 -9.47
C GLN A 221 1.99 6.66 -9.85
N GLY A 222 0.71 6.54 -9.52
CA GLY A 222 -0.01 5.31 -9.82
C GLY A 222 -1.52 5.49 -9.79
N GLY A 223 -2.22 4.42 -10.11
CA GLY A 223 -3.67 4.33 -10.02
C GLY A 223 -4.16 4.27 -8.57
N PRO A 224 -5.41 3.87 -8.33
CA PRO A 224 -6.01 3.95 -7.00
C PRO A 224 -5.33 3.02 -5.98
N LEU A 225 -5.24 3.46 -4.72
CA LEU A 225 -4.72 2.68 -3.60
C LEU A 225 -5.79 1.79 -2.96
N LEU A 226 -7.03 2.27 -2.86
CA LEU A 226 -8.12 1.61 -2.16
C LEU A 226 -9.15 0.96 -3.09
N ASN A 227 -9.46 1.60 -4.22
CA ASN A 227 -10.42 1.08 -5.19
C ASN A 227 -9.75 0.16 -6.20
N VAL A 228 -8.88 -0.72 -5.72
CA VAL A 228 -8.15 -1.67 -6.56
C VAL A 228 -9.10 -2.79 -6.96
N ASP A 229 -9.28 -2.94 -8.26
CA ASP A 229 -9.93 -4.11 -8.83
C ASP A 229 -8.86 -5.21 -8.99
N ALA A 230 -8.90 -6.21 -8.12
CA ALA A 230 -7.93 -7.32 -8.15
C ALA A 230 -7.93 -8.10 -9.48
N SER A 231 -8.96 -7.93 -10.32
CA SER A 231 -9.04 -8.52 -11.66
C SER A 231 -8.26 -7.72 -12.71
N ARG A 232 -7.75 -6.54 -12.38
CA ARG A 232 -7.06 -5.63 -13.30
C ARG A 232 -5.70 -5.21 -12.77
N PRO A 233 -4.68 -5.16 -13.62
CA PRO A 233 -3.39 -4.61 -13.24
C PRO A 233 -3.51 -3.14 -12.83
N TYR A 234 -2.75 -2.77 -11.83
CA TYR A 234 -2.61 -1.42 -11.30
C TYR A 234 -1.36 -0.80 -11.90
N ASP A 235 -1.52 0.21 -12.74
CA ASP A 235 -0.40 0.85 -13.41
C ASP A 235 0.28 1.86 -12.50
N PHE A 236 1.62 1.86 -12.51
CA PHE A 236 2.43 2.85 -11.82
C PHE A 236 3.61 3.31 -12.68
N ASN A 237 4.07 4.52 -12.39
CA ASN A 237 5.31 5.09 -12.88
C ASN A 237 6.18 5.47 -11.68
N ALA A 238 7.47 5.17 -11.74
CA ALA A 238 8.44 5.59 -10.74
C ALA A 238 9.67 6.20 -11.41
N ASP A 239 10.10 7.33 -10.90
CA ASP A 239 11.32 8.04 -11.27
C ASP A 239 12.24 8.06 -10.06
N VAL A 240 13.41 7.42 -10.16
CA VAL A 240 14.33 7.20 -9.04
C VAL A 240 15.72 7.69 -9.40
N HIS A 241 16.26 8.55 -8.58
CA HIS A 241 17.62 9.07 -8.68
C HIS A 241 18.45 8.64 -7.48
N ALA A 242 19.61 8.01 -7.71
CA ALA A 242 20.56 7.64 -6.66
C ALA A 242 21.98 7.96 -7.12
N GLY A 243 22.55 9.04 -6.57
CA GLY A 243 23.81 9.57 -7.06
C GLY A 243 23.70 9.97 -8.53
N ALA A 244 24.53 9.39 -9.39
CA ALA A 244 24.49 9.58 -10.84
C ALA A 244 23.66 8.52 -11.58
N THR A 245 23.07 7.54 -10.86
CA THR A 245 22.17 6.55 -11.43
C THR A 245 20.75 7.09 -11.48
N HIS A 246 20.12 6.98 -12.65
CA HIS A 246 18.73 7.37 -12.89
C HIS A 246 17.95 6.20 -13.45
N ALA A 247 16.82 5.89 -12.85
CA ALA A 247 15.93 4.81 -13.27
C ALA A 247 14.50 5.30 -13.43
N VAL A 248 13.92 5.08 -14.60
CA VAL A 248 12.50 5.29 -14.87
C VAL A 248 11.84 3.91 -15.03
N VAL A 249 10.82 3.68 -14.23
CA VAL A 249 10.10 2.39 -14.17
C VAL A 249 8.64 2.64 -14.53
N ASN A 250 8.15 1.96 -15.54
CA ASN A 250 6.72 1.92 -15.88
C ASN A 250 6.24 0.50 -15.69
N GLY A 251 5.31 0.30 -14.79
CA GLY A 251 4.92 -1.06 -14.44
C GLY A 251 3.46 -1.21 -14.06
N SER A 252 3.08 -2.45 -13.82
CA SER A 252 1.78 -2.80 -13.29
C SER A 252 1.90 -3.86 -12.20
N ILE A 253 1.10 -3.72 -11.15
CA ILE A 253 1.00 -4.66 -10.05
C ILE A 253 -0.47 -5.07 -9.86
N THR A 254 -0.69 -6.28 -9.37
CA THR A 254 -2.05 -6.77 -9.10
C THR A 254 -2.60 -6.23 -7.78
N GLN A 255 -1.73 -5.95 -6.81
CA GLN A 255 -2.11 -5.45 -5.49
C GLN A 255 -1.07 -4.43 -5.01
N PRO A 256 -1.46 -3.20 -4.66
CA PRO A 256 -0.51 -2.10 -4.38
C PRO A 256 0.42 -2.36 -3.19
N PHE A 257 0.01 -3.17 -2.23
CA PHE A 257 0.81 -3.47 -1.03
C PHE A 257 1.55 -4.82 -1.10
N HIS A 258 1.34 -5.59 -2.17
CA HIS A 258 1.97 -6.88 -2.43
C HIS A 258 2.91 -6.78 -3.64
N LEU A 259 4.15 -6.34 -3.37
CA LEU A 259 5.18 -6.16 -4.41
C LEU A 259 5.90 -7.48 -4.77
N ASP A 260 5.31 -8.61 -4.47
CA ASP A 260 5.81 -9.94 -4.81
C ASP A 260 5.46 -10.37 -6.23
N ARG A 261 4.50 -9.69 -6.87
CA ARG A 261 4.11 -9.91 -8.27
C ARG A 261 3.92 -8.59 -8.99
N PHE A 262 4.79 -8.34 -9.96
CA PHE A 262 4.66 -7.19 -10.85
C PHE A 262 5.30 -7.45 -12.20
N THR A 263 4.91 -6.64 -13.17
CA THR A 263 5.62 -6.47 -14.45
C THR A 263 6.01 -5.01 -14.60
N ALA A 264 7.21 -4.76 -15.13
CA ALA A 264 7.67 -3.39 -15.36
C ALA A 264 8.63 -3.33 -16.56
N SER A 265 8.57 -2.21 -17.28
CA SER A 265 9.63 -1.77 -18.19
C SER A 265 10.50 -0.78 -17.45
N ILE A 266 11.80 -1.00 -17.50
CA ILE A 266 12.78 -0.19 -16.81
C ILE A 266 13.70 0.44 -17.85
N ASN A 267 13.94 1.74 -17.71
CA ASN A 267 15.00 2.47 -18.39
C ASN A 267 15.94 2.99 -17.30
N VAL A 268 17.19 2.53 -17.32
CA VAL A 268 18.16 2.88 -16.31
C VAL A 268 19.48 3.26 -16.94
N SER A 269 20.11 4.30 -16.39
CA SER A 269 21.44 4.78 -16.81
C SER A 269 22.27 5.17 -15.59
N GLY A 270 23.58 5.06 -15.73
CA GLY A 270 24.50 5.40 -14.66
C GLY A 270 25.96 5.27 -15.10
N PRO A 271 26.89 5.67 -14.22
CA PRO A 271 28.32 5.64 -14.54
C PRO A 271 28.93 4.23 -14.47
N ASP A 272 28.30 3.30 -13.70
CA ASP A 272 28.86 1.98 -13.40
C ASP A 272 27.75 1.02 -12.96
N LEU A 273 27.69 -0.19 -13.54
CA LEU A 273 26.68 -1.19 -13.16
C LEU A 273 26.79 -1.62 -11.69
N SER A 274 27.98 -1.53 -11.07
CA SER A 274 28.14 -1.89 -9.66
C SER A 274 27.33 -0.98 -8.73
N GLU A 275 26.96 0.22 -9.18
CA GLU A 275 26.08 1.12 -8.44
C GLU A 275 24.64 0.63 -8.37
N LEU A 276 24.20 -0.29 -9.25
CA LEU A 276 22.86 -0.89 -9.17
C LEU A 276 22.67 -1.81 -7.95
N TYR A 277 23.75 -2.10 -7.20
CA TYR A 277 23.66 -2.89 -5.97
C TYR A 277 22.60 -2.34 -5.00
N PHE A 278 22.49 -1.01 -4.88
CA PHE A 278 21.53 -0.42 -3.97
C PHE A 278 20.08 -0.77 -4.31
N MET A 279 19.75 -0.90 -5.61
CA MET A 279 18.40 -1.24 -6.08
C MET A 279 18.14 -2.74 -6.11
N THR A 280 19.14 -3.51 -6.51
CA THR A 280 18.98 -4.93 -6.86
C THR A 280 19.43 -5.89 -5.76
N GLY A 281 20.34 -5.44 -4.88
CA GLY A 281 21.08 -6.31 -3.96
C GLY A 281 22.07 -7.26 -4.66
N LEU A 282 22.20 -7.17 -5.99
CA LEU A 282 23.12 -7.98 -6.78
C LEU A 282 24.47 -7.28 -6.89
N VAL A 283 25.53 -8.01 -6.62
CA VAL A 283 26.91 -7.52 -6.87
C VAL A 283 27.20 -7.66 -8.35
N LEU A 284 27.11 -6.54 -9.07
CA LEU A 284 27.45 -6.46 -10.49
C LEU A 284 28.90 -5.97 -10.66
N PRO A 285 29.57 -6.33 -11.77
CA PRO A 285 30.92 -5.88 -12.04
C PRO A 285 30.97 -4.37 -12.29
N LYS A 286 32.13 -3.78 -12.06
CA LYS A 286 32.42 -2.41 -12.50
C LYS A 286 32.46 -2.36 -14.02
N THR A 287 31.79 -1.34 -14.58
CA THR A 287 31.71 -1.13 -16.03
C THR A 287 31.97 0.34 -16.38
N PRO A 288 32.16 0.67 -17.64
CA PRO A 288 31.94 2.04 -18.10
C PRO A 288 30.51 2.50 -17.87
N ALA A 289 30.24 3.78 -18.15
CA ALA A 289 28.90 4.34 -18.13
C ALA A 289 27.96 3.50 -19.01
N TYR A 290 26.75 3.29 -18.51
CA TYR A 290 25.78 2.44 -19.14
C TYR A 290 24.42 3.13 -19.33
N HIS A 291 23.71 2.65 -20.33
CA HIS A 291 22.29 2.90 -20.53
C HIS A 291 21.62 1.57 -20.90
N MET A 292 20.54 1.23 -20.22
CA MET A 292 19.88 -0.07 -20.38
C MET A 292 18.37 0.07 -20.32
N THR A 293 17.69 -0.61 -21.24
CA THR A 293 16.25 -0.86 -21.20
C THR A 293 15.98 -2.34 -21.04
N LEU A 294 14.99 -2.69 -20.24
CA LEU A 294 14.61 -4.09 -20.02
C LEU A 294 13.17 -4.19 -19.51
N SER A 295 12.59 -5.38 -19.69
CA SER A 295 11.33 -5.78 -19.06
C SER A 295 11.62 -6.69 -17.87
N VAL A 296 10.96 -6.44 -16.74
CA VAL A 296 11.06 -7.26 -15.53
C VAL A 296 9.72 -7.85 -15.19
N GLN A 297 9.67 -9.16 -14.99
CA GLN A 297 8.54 -9.85 -14.39
C GLN A 297 8.99 -10.48 -13.08
N ARG A 298 8.33 -10.13 -11.97
CA ARG A 298 8.57 -10.72 -10.65
C ARG A 298 7.43 -11.64 -10.27
N ASP A 299 7.78 -12.82 -9.72
CA ASP A 299 6.86 -13.75 -9.07
C ASP A 299 7.54 -14.31 -7.80
N GLY A 300 7.15 -13.79 -6.66
CA GLY A 300 7.78 -14.12 -5.38
C GLY A 300 9.25 -13.69 -5.32
N SER A 301 10.12 -14.68 -5.24
CA SER A 301 11.60 -14.48 -5.22
C SER A 301 12.23 -14.61 -6.61
N PHE A 302 11.44 -14.94 -7.64
CA PHE A 302 11.94 -15.10 -9.01
C PHE A 302 11.73 -13.82 -9.83
N TYR A 303 12.79 -13.43 -10.54
CA TYR A 303 12.77 -12.31 -11.46
C TYR A 303 13.15 -12.80 -12.86
N ARG A 304 12.33 -12.50 -13.85
CA ARG A 304 12.63 -12.71 -15.26
C ARG A 304 12.90 -11.36 -15.89
N LEU A 305 14.11 -11.20 -16.41
CA LEU A 305 14.59 -10.02 -17.13
C LEU A 305 14.60 -10.37 -18.61
N SER A 306 13.74 -9.73 -19.39
CA SER A 306 13.63 -9.95 -20.85
C SER A 306 13.85 -8.65 -21.58
N ASP A 307 14.05 -8.78 -22.90
CA ASP A 307 14.24 -7.66 -23.82
C ASP A 307 15.36 -6.71 -23.37
N ILE A 308 16.38 -7.27 -22.73
CA ILE A 308 17.55 -6.50 -22.31
C ILE A 308 18.20 -5.90 -23.54
N ASN A 309 18.32 -4.59 -23.55
CA ASN A 309 19.05 -3.83 -24.55
C ASN A 309 19.90 -2.79 -23.82
N ALA A 310 21.20 -2.95 -23.81
CA ALA A 310 22.13 -2.12 -23.06
C ALA A 310 23.32 -1.70 -23.91
N MET A 311 23.85 -0.54 -23.57
CA MET A 311 25.15 -0.05 -24.00
C MET A 311 26.02 0.13 -22.75
N LEU A 312 27.20 -0.47 -22.76
CA LEU A 312 28.23 -0.37 -21.73
C LEU A 312 29.48 0.24 -22.38
N GLY A 313 29.70 1.53 -22.20
CA GLY A 313 30.69 2.23 -22.98
C GLY A 313 30.39 2.14 -24.49
N SER A 314 31.18 1.40 -25.24
CA SER A 314 31.00 1.14 -26.68
C SER A 314 30.50 -0.29 -27.00
N THR A 315 30.32 -1.13 -25.97
CA THR A 315 29.82 -2.51 -26.09
C THR A 315 28.30 -2.55 -26.00
N ASP A 316 27.66 -3.12 -27.01
CA ASP A 316 26.23 -3.40 -26.95
C ASP A 316 25.96 -4.75 -26.30
N LEU A 317 24.85 -4.85 -25.56
CA LEU A 317 24.38 -6.07 -24.91
C LEU A 317 22.89 -6.27 -25.17
N ALA A 318 22.51 -7.48 -25.55
CA ALA A 318 21.11 -7.88 -25.67
C ALA A 318 20.94 -9.28 -25.10
N GLY A 319 19.78 -9.57 -24.46
CA GLY A 319 19.54 -10.92 -23.95
C GLY A 319 18.43 -11.01 -22.93
N ASN A 320 18.43 -12.16 -22.24
CA ASN A 320 17.46 -12.45 -21.19
C ASN A 320 18.17 -13.11 -20.02
N LEU A 321 17.80 -12.71 -18.81
CA LEU A 321 18.35 -13.22 -17.57
C LEU A 321 17.22 -13.61 -16.62
N THR A 322 17.51 -14.55 -15.72
CA THR A 322 16.65 -14.91 -14.59
C THR A 322 17.43 -14.76 -13.31
N VAL A 323 16.77 -14.25 -12.26
CA VAL A 323 17.34 -14.15 -10.93
C VAL A 323 16.44 -14.92 -9.97
N ASP A 324 17.03 -15.85 -9.24
CA ASP A 324 16.40 -16.53 -8.11
C ASP A 324 17.01 -15.99 -6.81
N ALA A 325 16.20 -15.22 -6.07
CA ALA A 325 16.55 -14.65 -4.78
C ALA A 325 15.90 -15.41 -3.60
N SER A 326 15.49 -16.67 -3.79
CA SER A 326 14.93 -17.50 -2.73
C SER A 326 15.96 -17.93 -1.68
N ASN A 327 17.23 -17.98 -2.06
CA ASN A 327 18.33 -18.35 -1.20
C ASN A 327 19.09 -17.13 -0.67
N LYS A 328 19.85 -17.33 0.41
CA LYS A 328 20.71 -16.29 1.00
C LYS A 328 21.72 -15.70 -0.01
N VAL A 329 22.19 -16.53 -0.94
CA VAL A 329 23.02 -16.12 -2.09
C VAL A 329 22.14 -16.25 -3.35
N PRO A 330 21.77 -15.14 -4.01
CA PRO A 330 20.95 -15.19 -5.21
C PRO A 330 21.69 -15.85 -6.37
N SER A 331 20.95 -16.50 -7.26
CA SER A 331 21.49 -17.06 -8.50
C SER A 331 21.00 -16.26 -9.71
N LEU A 332 21.92 -16.01 -10.64
CA LEU A 332 21.68 -15.31 -11.91
C LEU A 332 22.01 -16.29 -13.05
N ALA A 333 21.07 -16.53 -13.95
CA ALA A 333 21.27 -17.39 -15.09
C ALA A 333 20.68 -16.79 -16.37
N GLY A 334 21.27 -17.08 -17.53
CA GLY A 334 20.69 -16.69 -18.81
C GLY A 334 21.69 -16.53 -19.95
N LYS A 335 21.25 -15.84 -21.00
CA LYS A 335 22.01 -15.66 -22.23
C LYS A 335 22.07 -14.19 -22.62
N VAL A 336 23.26 -13.74 -22.95
CA VAL A 336 23.53 -12.36 -23.37
C VAL A 336 24.40 -12.39 -24.62
N ALA A 337 24.13 -11.54 -25.56
CA ALA A 337 24.90 -11.43 -26.80
C ALA A 337 25.27 -9.98 -27.10
N SER A 338 26.37 -9.79 -27.77
CA SER A 338 26.83 -8.51 -28.34
C SER A 338 27.06 -8.63 -29.83
N ARG A 339 26.77 -7.58 -30.57
CA ARG A 339 27.21 -7.43 -31.97
C ARG A 339 28.67 -7.02 -32.02
N SER A 340 29.10 -6.16 -31.09
CA SER A 340 30.48 -5.69 -30.99
C SER A 340 30.90 -5.57 -29.55
N LEU A 341 31.87 -6.38 -29.14
CA LEU A 341 32.54 -6.31 -27.84
C LEU A 341 33.80 -5.47 -27.97
N ASN A 342 33.92 -4.41 -27.18
CA ASN A 342 35.15 -3.67 -27.04
C ASN A 342 35.88 -4.12 -25.76
N PHE A 343 37.06 -4.68 -25.90
CA PHE A 343 37.89 -5.12 -24.77
C PHE A 343 38.20 -4.00 -23.77
N ALA A 344 38.35 -2.75 -24.24
CA ALA A 344 38.58 -1.62 -23.36
C ALA A 344 37.47 -1.43 -22.31
N ASP A 345 36.21 -1.80 -22.66
CA ASP A 345 35.07 -1.70 -21.75
C ASP A 345 35.10 -2.79 -20.66
N LEU A 346 35.86 -3.88 -20.87
CA LEU A 346 36.05 -4.94 -19.88
C LEU A 346 37.16 -4.58 -18.85
N GLY A 347 37.98 -3.57 -19.11
CA GLY A 347 39.09 -3.18 -18.23
C GLY A 347 38.68 -3.00 -16.76
N PRO A 348 37.58 -2.26 -16.44
CA PRO A 348 37.09 -2.12 -15.09
C PRO A 348 36.60 -3.44 -14.47
N MET A 349 36.11 -4.38 -15.27
CA MET A 349 35.61 -5.70 -14.83
C MET A 349 36.74 -6.62 -14.37
N VAL A 350 37.92 -6.56 -15.03
CA VAL A 350 39.09 -7.41 -14.75
C VAL A 350 40.11 -6.75 -13.79
N GLY A 351 39.77 -5.59 -13.20
CA GLY A 351 40.68 -4.92 -12.25
C GLY A 351 41.80 -4.12 -12.89
N GLY A 352 41.76 -3.92 -14.21
CA GLY A 352 42.76 -3.12 -14.95
C GLY A 352 42.56 -1.63 -14.68
N GLY A 353 43.45 -1.00 -13.91
CA GLY A 353 43.68 0.45 -13.99
C GLY A 353 44.21 0.81 -15.38
N LYS A 354 44.04 2.09 -15.79
CA LYS A 354 44.38 2.72 -17.09
C LYS A 354 45.13 1.81 -18.07
N ALA A 355 44.52 1.53 -19.22
CA ALA A 355 45.09 0.69 -20.27
C ALA A 355 46.58 0.93 -20.47
N GLN A 356 47.42 -0.04 -20.09
CA GLN A 356 48.80 -0.12 -20.58
C GLN A 356 48.74 -0.72 -21.99
N PRO A 357 49.56 -0.27 -22.92
CA PRO A 357 49.61 -0.83 -24.26
C PRO A 357 49.93 -2.33 -24.17
N VAL A 358 49.00 -3.15 -24.57
CA VAL A 358 49.10 -4.61 -24.59
C VAL A 358 50.12 -4.99 -25.68
N THR A 359 51.29 -5.44 -25.27
CA THR A 359 52.19 -6.20 -26.17
C THR A 359 51.52 -7.55 -26.40
N ALA A 360 51.02 -7.71 -27.61
CA ALA A 360 50.11 -8.79 -28.04
C ALA A 360 50.77 -10.18 -27.95
N ARG A 361 50.61 -10.88 -26.86
CA ARG A 361 50.78 -12.35 -26.80
C ARG A 361 49.66 -13.10 -26.10
N TYR A 362 48.81 -12.41 -25.34
CA TYR A 362 47.63 -13.00 -24.66
C TYR A 362 46.43 -12.11 -24.85
N LEU A 363 45.27 -12.70 -25.20
CA LEU A 363 43.98 -12.02 -25.36
C LEU A 363 43.35 -11.52 -24.04
N LEU A 364 43.90 -11.95 -22.90
CA LEU A 364 43.41 -11.55 -21.58
C LEU A 364 44.56 -10.89 -20.79
N PRO A 365 44.30 -9.79 -20.09
CA PRO A 365 45.34 -9.17 -19.22
C PRO A 365 45.65 -10.07 -18.04
N ASP A 366 46.97 -10.13 -17.67
CA ASP A 366 47.50 -10.87 -16.51
C ASP A 366 47.12 -10.22 -15.16
N THR A 367 45.93 -9.68 -15.02
CA THR A 367 45.45 -9.05 -13.79
C THR A 367 44.62 -10.01 -12.97
N ALA A 368 44.89 -10.10 -11.67
CA ALA A 368 44.15 -10.91 -10.74
C ALA A 368 42.67 -10.49 -10.76
N LEU A 369 41.78 -11.42 -11.14
CA LEU A 369 40.32 -11.24 -11.01
C LEU A 369 40.00 -11.08 -9.53
N HIS A 370 39.44 -9.94 -9.14
CA HIS A 370 38.89 -9.72 -7.79
C HIS A 370 37.64 -10.55 -7.57
N THR A 371 37.80 -11.87 -7.42
CA THR A 371 36.72 -12.85 -7.31
C THR A 371 36.03 -12.83 -5.94
N GLU A 372 36.51 -12.07 -4.97
CA GLU A 372 35.95 -12.05 -3.63
C GLU A 372 34.52 -11.49 -3.59
N ARG A 373 34.17 -10.59 -4.50
CA ARG A 373 32.79 -10.06 -4.66
C ARG A 373 31.86 -11.04 -5.38
N LEU A 374 32.40 -11.91 -6.24
CA LEU A 374 31.66 -12.92 -6.98
C LEU A 374 31.09 -14.03 -6.08
N LYS A 375 31.60 -14.20 -4.87
CA LYS A 375 31.08 -15.18 -3.89
C LYS A 375 29.70 -14.81 -3.32
N GLN A 376 29.21 -13.62 -3.60
CA GLN A 376 27.91 -13.12 -3.11
C GLN A 376 26.77 -13.31 -4.12
N THR A 377 27.05 -13.82 -5.31
CA THR A 377 26.06 -14.13 -6.35
C THR A 377 26.53 -15.33 -7.14
N ASN A 378 25.69 -16.35 -7.28
CA ASN A 378 25.94 -17.47 -8.19
C ASN A 378 25.52 -17.03 -9.60
N ALA A 379 26.42 -17.02 -10.57
CA ALA A 379 26.12 -16.58 -11.93
C ALA A 379 26.50 -17.66 -12.94
N GLU A 380 25.53 -18.01 -13.81
CA GLU A 380 25.71 -18.89 -14.96
C GLU A 380 25.16 -18.17 -16.19
N VAL A 381 26.03 -17.44 -16.91
CA VAL A 381 25.63 -16.60 -18.04
C VAL A 381 26.41 -17.01 -19.29
N ASP A 382 25.68 -17.46 -20.31
CA ASP A 382 26.23 -17.69 -21.64
C ASP A 382 26.37 -16.35 -22.34
N TYR A 383 27.60 -15.99 -22.70
CA TYR A 383 27.90 -14.78 -23.44
C TYR A 383 28.45 -15.09 -24.82
N SER A 384 27.96 -14.39 -25.85
CA SER A 384 28.46 -14.47 -27.22
C SER A 384 28.68 -13.09 -27.82
N ALA A 385 29.74 -12.92 -28.61
CA ALA A 385 30.00 -11.70 -29.36
C ALA A 385 30.21 -12.01 -30.84
N ALA A 386 29.56 -11.26 -31.74
CA ALA A 386 29.72 -11.43 -33.18
C ALA A 386 31.04 -10.83 -33.67
N SER A 387 31.53 -9.76 -33.05
CA SER A 387 32.82 -9.15 -33.33
C SER A 387 33.49 -8.64 -32.05
N ILE A 388 34.82 -8.65 -32.01
CA ILE A 388 35.62 -8.18 -30.91
C ILE A 388 36.56 -7.10 -31.43
N LYS A 389 36.62 -5.97 -30.72
CA LYS A 389 37.51 -4.83 -31.00
C LYS A 389 38.49 -4.60 -29.88
#